data_330a45f03b3c4cfe928b19dfc8af24ff
#
_entry.id   330a45f03b3c4cfe928b19dfc8af24ff
#
_cell.length_a   1.000
_cell.length_b   1.000
_cell.length_c   1.000
_cell.angle_alpha   90.00
_cell.angle_beta   90.00
_cell.angle_gamma   90.00
#
_symmetry.space_group_name_H-M   'P 1'
#
loop_
_entity.id
_entity.type
_entity.pdbx_description
1 polymer ?
#
loop_
_entity_poly.entity_id
_entity_poly.type
_entity_poly.pdbx_seq_one_letter_code
_entity_poly.pdbx_strand_id
1 'polypeptide(L)'
;DSYYHQQGEHLWWNDEFTSYTLDKMAWNYDIGTEGWGNSEKQNYTSSSENSFIRDGKLVIRALKLDGKTGEEKGDFTSARIMTKGKIEINRGRVEVRAKVPGVKGTVPAIWFYGKNAYPYYSELDMMEYVAYEKNKIHGTAHTTATLADPKEETNVSSGTIMVDDVETSFHIYGMNWTDEKVEFYVDDPSNVYLTFTPSQKDNPRFWPFNNELYLIINVSVGGTWGSRYGIDLDKFPLEMEIDYVRIFKKN
;
A
#
# COMPACT_ATOMS: atom_id res chain seq x y z
N ASP A 1 18.46 -10.44 -17.11
CA ASP A 1 18.17 -10.26 -15.72
C ASP A 1 17.19 -11.29 -15.20
N SER A 2 17.59 -12.02 -14.23
CA SER A 2 16.74 -13.09 -13.70
C SER A 2 15.86 -12.53 -12.58
N TYR A 3 14.57 -12.40 -12.86
CA TYR A 3 13.59 -12.21 -11.79
C TYR A 3 13.64 -13.42 -10.85
N TYR A 4 13.57 -13.16 -9.54
CA TYR A 4 13.43 -14.25 -8.59
C TYR A 4 12.07 -14.94 -8.79
N HIS A 5 12.11 -16.22 -9.09
CA HIS A 5 10.95 -17.07 -9.22
C HIS A 5 10.99 -18.15 -8.15
N GLN A 6 9.87 -18.40 -7.48
CA GLN A 6 9.70 -19.64 -6.74
C GLN A 6 9.40 -20.78 -7.73
N GLN A 7 9.68 -22.00 -7.32
CA GLN A 7 9.39 -23.17 -8.13
C GLN A 7 7.89 -23.26 -8.44
N GLY A 8 7.54 -23.44 -9.72
CA GLY A 8 6.15 -23.52 -10.17
C GLY A 8 5.44 -22.18 -10.37
N GLU A 9 6.19 -21.09 -10.38
CA GLU A 9 5.68 -19.74 -10.68
C GLU A 9 6.22 -19.19 -11.99
N HIS A 10 5.51 -18.18 -12.53
CA HIS A 10 5.99 -17.32 -13.60
C HIS A 10 5.67 -15.86 -13.29
N LEU A 11 6.47 -14.95 -13.83
CA LEU A 11 6.17 -13.52 -13.80
C LEU A 11 4.96 -13.26 -14.69
N TRP A 12 3.84 -12.83 -14.07
CA TRP A 12 2.59 -12.56 -14.76
C TRP A 12 2.49 -11.13 -15.25
N TRP A 13 2.90 -10.17 -14.41
CA TRP A 13 2.95 -8.75 -14.74
C TRP A 13 4.00 -8.05 -13.89
N ASN A 14 4.58 -6.99 -14.45
CA ASN A 14 5.50 -6.14 -13.71
C ASN A 14 5.51 -4.72 -14.27
N ASP A 15 5.94 -3.78 -13.43
CA ASP A 15 6.40 -2.45 -13.82
C ASP A 15 7.74 -2.18 -13.13
N GLU A 16 8.78 -1.98 -13.94
CA GLU A 16 10.14 -1.69 -13.48
C GLU A 16 10.44 -0.18 -13.50
N PHE A 17 9.45 0.64 -13.86
CA PHE A 17 9.54 2.10 -13.91
C PHE A 17 10.73 2.64 -14.73
N THR A 18 11.04 1.97 -15.82
CA THR A 18 12.16 2.34 -16.70
C THR A 18 11.78 3.33 -17.80
N SER A 19 10.51 3.64 -17.96
CA SER A 19 10.01 4.67 -18.88
C SER A 19 10.19 6.07 -18.30
N TYR A 20 10.09 7.10 -19.15
CA TYR A 20 10.17 8.50 -18.68
C TYR A 20 8.96 8.97 -17.89
N THR A 21 7.80 8.32 -18.11
CA THR A 21 6.54 8.66 -17.44
C THR A 21 5.85 7.40 -16.96
N LEU A 22 4.94 7.55 -16.01
CA LEU A 22 4.10 6.45 -15.52
C LEU A 22 3.25 5.88 -16.66
N ASP A 23 3.21 4.56 -16.77
CA ASP A 23 2.45 3.86 -17.80
C ASP A 23 0.93 3.99 -17.56
N LYS A 24 0.27 4.77 -18.40
CA LYS A 24 -1.17 5.01 -18.31
C LYS A 24 -2.02 3.79 -18.71
N MET A 25 -1.42 2.77 -19.31
CA MET A 25 -2.09 1.50 -19.58
C MET A 25 -2.22 0.63 -18.32
N ALA A 26 -1.39 0.87 -17.30
CA ALA A 26 -1.37 0.12 -16.04
C ALA A 26 -1.90 0.95 -14.86
N TRP A 27 -1.72 2.27 -14.85
CA TRP A 27 -1.96 3.13 -13.70
C TRP A 27 -3.01 4.21 -13.94
N ASN A 28 -3.78 4.47 -12.88
CA ASN A 28 -4.70 5.59 -12.74
C ASN A 28 -4.32 6.45 -11.54
N TYR A 29 -4.90 7.64 -11.47
CA TYR A 29 -4.81 8.52 -10.31
C TYR A 29 -6.15 8.63 -9.59
N ASP A 30 -6.15 8.55 -8.27
CA ASP A 30 -7.19 9.12 -7.44
C ASP A 30 -6.89 10.60 -7.19
N ILE A 31 -7.91 11.45 -7.25
CA ILE A 31 -7.77 12.91 -7.15
C ILE A 31 -8.79 13.45 -6.15
N GLY A 32 -8.38 14.38 -5.33
CA GLY A 32 -9.29 15.10 -4.44
C GLY A 32 -8.78 15.37 -3.04
N THR A 33 -9.60 16.15 -2.30
CA THR A 33 -9.31 16.66 -0.95
C THR A 33 -10.40 16.29 0.05
N GLU A 34 -11.16 15.26 -0.23
CA GLU A 34 -12.37 14.91 0.55
C GLU A 34 -12.09 14.33 1.95
N GLY A 35 -10.82 14.10 2.29
CA GLY A 35 -10.40 13.51 3.57
C GLY A 35 -10.31 12.00 3.57
N TRP A 36 -10.75 11.36 2.48
CA TRP A 36 -10.60 9.92 2.21
C TRP A 36 -11.13 9.01 3.34
N GLY A 37 -12.23 9.45 3.98
CA GLY A 37 -12.87 8.73 5.07
C GLY A 37 -12.08 8.69 6.39
N ASN A 38 -10.96 9.43 6.49
CA ASN A 38 -10.02 9.38 7.61
C ASN A 38 -9.52 10.75 8.08
N SER A 39 -10.20 11.83 7.67
CA SER A 39 -9.79 13.20 7.97
C SER A 39 -8.38 13.56 7.49
N GLU A 40 -7.96 13.00 6.37
CA GLU A 40 -6.67 13.30 5.74
C GLU A 40 -6.66 14.71 5.15
N LYS A 41 -5.49 15.30 5.05
CA LYS A 41 -5.32 16.72 4.70
C LYS A 41 -4.75 16.96 3.30
N GLN A 42 -4.19 15.95 2.65
CA GLN A 42 -3.63 16.11 1.32
C GLN A 42 -4.72 16.26 0.25
N ASN A 43 -4.42 17.04 -0.76
CA ASN A 43 -5.03 16.96 -2.07
C ASN A 43 -4.22 15.97 -2.92
N TYR A 44 -4.83 14.86 -3.31
CA TYR A 44 -4.23 13.96 -4.28
C TYR A 44 -4.38 14.55 -5.68
N THR A 45 -3.27 14.59 -6.42
CA THR A 45 -3.20 15.17 -7.76
C THR A 45 -2.59 14.20 -8.76
N SER A 46 -2.73 14.50 -10.04
CA SER A 46 -2.02 13.84 -11.14
C SER A 46 -0.78 14.67 -11.59
N SER A 47 -0.39 15.66 -10.84
CA SER A 47 0.74 16.52 -11.16
C SER A 47 2.06 15.77 -11.13
N SER A 48 2.96 16.10 -12.04
CA SER A 48 4.34 15.61 -12.04
C SER A 48 5.17 16.12 -10.85
N GLU A 49 4.65 17.04 -10.07
CA GLU A 49 5.26 17.44 -8.80
C GLU A 49 5.02 16.40 -7.70
N ASN A 50 3.95 15.62 -7.79
CA ASN A 50 3.58 14.63 -6.79
C ASN A 50 3.89 13.18 -7.20
N SER A 51 4.03 12.90 -8.49
CA SER A 51 4.47 11.59 -8.98
C SER A 51 5.25 11.72 -10.27
N PHE A 52 6.39 11.05 -10.34
CA PHE A 52 7.27 11.09 -11.50
C PHE A 52 8.26 9.94 -11.48
N ILE A 53 8.93 9.71 -12.60
CA ILE A 53 10.01 8.73 -12.74
C ILE A 53 11.36 9.44 -12.61
N ARG A 54 12.20 8.91 -11.74
CA ARG A 54 13.59 9.38 -11.55
C ARG A 54 14.52 8.19 -11.33
N ASP A 55 15.56 8.12 -12.14
CA ASP A 55 16.59 7.07 -12.04
C ASP A 55 16.00 5.64 -12.04
N GLY A 56 15.03 5.39 -12.92
CA GLY A 56 14.37 4.10 -13.04
C GLY A 56 13.50 3.73 -11.84
N LYS A 57 12.96 4.70 -11.14
CA LYS A 57 12.08 4.49 -10.01
C LYS A 57 10.87 5.41 -10.07
N LEU A 58 9.73 4.93 -9.63
CA LEU A 58 8.58 5.78 -9.36
C LEU A 58 8.81 6.52 -8.04
N VAL A 59 8.63 7.83 -8.06
CA VAL A 59 8.64 8.67 -6.87
C VAL A 59 7.25 9.21 -6.62
N ILE A 60 6.76 9.04 -5.41
CA ILE A 60 5.57 9.72 -4.89
C ILE A 60 6.06 10.76 -3.89
N ARG A 61 5.74 12.02 -4.17
CA ARG A 61 6.19 13.17 -3.36
C ARG A 61 5.00 13.85 -2.71
N ALA A 62 5.04 13.95 -1.38
CA ALA A 62 4.13 14.80 -0.64
C ALA A 62 4.77 16.15 -0.38
N LEU A 63 4.01 17.20 -0.67
CA LEU A 63 4.42 18.59 -0.54
C LEU A 63 3.53 19.31 0.45
N LYS A 64 4.11 20.20 1.26
CA LYS A 64 3.38 21.23 1.97
C LYS A 64 3.37 22.49 1.09
N LEU A 65 2.20 23.06 0.84
CA LEU A 65 2.08 24.24 0.00
C LEU A 65 2.62 25.49 0.73
N ASP A 66 3.28 26.36 -0.03
CA ASP A 66 3.84 27.60 0.50
C ASP A 66 2.74 28.50 1.08
N GLY A 67 3.03 29.12 2.22
CA GLY A 67 2.12 30.03 2.90
C GLY A 67 0.95 29.35 3.60
N LYS A 68 0.87 28.03 3.57
CA LYS A 68 -0.17 27.25 4.27
C LYS A 68 0.29 26.85 5.66
N THR A 69 -0.67 26.74 6.60
CA THR A 69 -0.40 26.40 8.00
C THR A 69 -0.16 24.90 8.20
N GLY A 70 -0.71 24.06 7.34
CA GLY A 70 -0.74 22.60 7.49
C GLY A 70 -1.91 22.11 8.35
N GLU A 71 -2.84 22.99 8.69
CA GLU A 71 -4.01 22.64 9.52
C GLU A 71 -5.25 22.31 8.70
N GLU A 72 -5.33 22.85 7.48
CA GLU A 72 -6.52 22.71 6.64
C GLU A 72 -6.37 21.62 5.57
N LYS A 73 -7.51 21.10 5.11
CA LYS A 73 -7.56 20.25 3.92
C LYS A 73 -7.06 21.02 2.71
N GLY A 74 -6.17 20.38 1.92
CA GLY A 74 -5.59 20.99 0.75
C GLY A 74 -4.31 21.79 1.03
N ASP A 75 -3.84 21.86 2.28
CA ASP A 75 -2.56 22.49 2.61
C ASP A 75 -1.36 21.65 2.16
N PHE A 76 -1.62 20.40 1.82
CA PHE A 76 -0.63 19.46 1.27
C PHE A 76 -1.10 18.93 -0.07
N THR A 77 -0.16 18.55 -0.92
CA THR A 77 -0.42 17.75 -2.12
C THR A 77 0.35 16.45 -2.05
N SER A 78 -0.17 15.40 -2.68
CA SER A 78 0.47 14.10 -2.77
C SER A 78 -0.09 13.33 -3.97
N ALA A 79 0.28 12.07 -4.11
CA ALA A 79 -0.28 11.20 -5.12
C ALA A 79 -0.80 9.89 -4.53
N ARG A 80 -1.89 9.41 -5.09
CA ARG A 80 -2.47 8.08 -4.89
C ARG A 80 -2.69 7.47 -6.26
N ILE A 81 -1.85 6.50 -6.60
CA ILE A 81 -1.89 5.80 -7.87
C ILE A 81 -2.47 4.41 -7.68
N MET A 82 -3.18 3.92 -8.69
CA MET A 82 -3.85 2.62 -8.60
C MET A 82 -3.92 1.92 -9.95
N THR A 83 -4.03 0.59 -9.91
CA THR A 83 -4.17 -0.25 -11.11
C THR A 83 -5.64 -0.57 -11.44
N LYS A 84 -6.59 0.08 -10.80
CA LYS A 84 -8.03 -0.15 -10.93
C LYS A 84 -8.48 -0.17 -12.39
N GLY A 85 -9.20 -1.24 -12.77
CA GLY A 85 -9.74 -1.43 -14.10
C GLY A 85 -8.69 -1.75 -15.18
N LYS A 86 -7.43 -1.92 -14.79
CA LYS A 86 -6.32 -2.19 -15.72
C LYS A 86 -5.56 -3.46 -15.35
N ILE A 87 -4.97 -3.50 -14.15
CA ILE A 87 -4.30 -4.69 -13.63
C ILE A 87 -4.98 -5.04 -12.31
N GLU A 88 -5.85 -6.01 -12.35
CA GLU A 88 -6.56 -6.53 -11.18
C GLU A 88 -6.22 -8.00 -11.03
N ILE A 89 -6.04 -8.46 -9.81
CA ILE A 89 -5.59 -9.82 -9.54
C ILE A 89 -6.51 -10.53 -8.55
N ASN A 90 -6.64 -11.82 -8.77
CA ASN A 90 -7.20 -12.77 -7.82
C ASN A 90 -6.13 -13.82 -7.57
N ARG A 91 -5.53 -13.79 -6.38
CA ARG A 91 -4.42 -14.66 -5.98
C ARG A 91 -3.12 -14.39 -6.74
N GLY A 92 -2.04 -14.71 -6.10
CA GLY A 92 -0.69 -14.58 -6.62
C GLY A 92 0.30 -14.12 -5.56
N ARG A 93 1.54 -14.05 -5.93
CA ARG A 93 2.60 -13.47 -5.11
C ARG A 93 2.95 -12.10 -5.67
N VAL A 94 2.90 -11.10 -4.81
CA VAL A 94 3.17 -9.70 -5.18
C VAL A 94 4.38 -9.22 -4.43
N GLU A 95 5.29 -8.57 -5.12
CA GLU A 95 6.45 -7.90 -4.54
C GLU A 95 6.52 -6.45 -4.99
N VAL A 96 6.65 -5.56 -4.02
CA VAL A 96 6.92 -4.14 -4.25
C VAL A 96 8.21 -3.80 -3.53
N ARG A 97 9.24 -3.43 -4.29
CA ARG A 97 10.50 -2.97 -3.72
C ARG A 97 10.48 -1.47 -3.57
N ALA A 98 10.57 -0.99 -2.34
CA ALA A 98 10.39 0.42 -2.03
C ALA A 98 11.30 0.88 -0.89
N LYS A 99 11.61 2.18 -0.91
CA LYS A 99 12.18 2.91 0.22
C LYS A 99 11.10 3.85 0.76
N VAL A 100 10.76 3.68 2.03
CA VAL A 100 9.58 4.28 2.64
C VAL A 100 10.00 5.49 3.50
N PRO A 101 9.45 6.69 3.25
CA PRO A 101 9.84 7.86 4.02
C PRO A 101 9.24 7.86 5.43
N GLY A 102 9.94 8.47 6.39
CA GLY A 102 9.52 8.61 7.77
C GLY A 102 9.35 10.06 8.18
N VAL A 103 8.17 10.60 7.96
CA VAL A 103 7.80 11.93 8.47
C VAL A 103 6.57 11.79 9.36
N LYS A 104 6.67 12.26 10.60
CA LYS A 104 5.54 12.26 11.53
C LYS A 104 4.33 12.99 10.91
N GLY A 105 3.19 12.36 10.97
CA GLY A 105 1.96 12.90 10.38
C GLY A 105 1.66 12.37 8.98
N THR A 106 2.47 11.45 8.46
CA THR A 106 2.23 10.82 7.15
C THR A 106 2.06 9.32 7.29
N VAL A 107 1.36 8.72 6.31
CA VAL A 107 1.20 7.27 6.19
C VAL A 107 1.48 6.85 4.75
N PRO A 108 2.72 6.48 4.42
CA PRO A 108 3.00 5.74 3.19
C PRO A 108 2.34 4.37 3.25
N ALA A 109 1.73 3.94 2.15
CA ALA A 109 1.02 2.67 2.08
C ALA A 109 1.13 2.00 0.71
N ILE A 110 1.18 0.68 0.73
CA ILE A 110 1.10 -0.22 -0.41
C ILE A 110 0.01 -1.23 -0.08
N TRP A 111 -1.08 -1.22 -0.84
CA TRP A 111 -2.26 -2.01 -0.45
C TRP A 111 -3.14 -2.38 -1.64
N PHE A 112 -3.97 -3.40 -1.44
CA PHE A 112 -4.95 -3.87 -2.40
C PHE A 112 -6.37 -3.60 -1.90
N TYR A 113 -7.23 -3.23 -2.83
CA TYR A 113 -8.63 -2.94 -2.55
C TYR A 113 -9.50 -3.39 -3.71
N GLY A 114 -10.78 -3.67 -3.45
CA GLY A 114 -11.71 -4.01 -4.50
C GLY A 114 -13.16 -3.93 -4.06
N LYS A 115 -14.06 -3.88 -5.05
CA LYS A 115 -15.51 -3.86 -4.84
C LYS A 115 -16.23 -5.05 -5.46
N ASN A 116 -15.49 -6.00 -6.02
CA ASN A 116 -16.08 -7.16 -6.70
C ASN A 116 -16.77 -8.12 -5.72
N ALA A 117 -16.46 -8.02 -4.43
CA ALA A 117 -17.16 -8.74 -3.37
C ALA A 117 -18.37 -7.99 -2.80
N TYR A 118 -18.76 -6.84 -3.38
CA TYR A 118 -19.88 -6.05 -2.86
C TYR A 118 -21.11 -6.92 -2.58
N PRO A 119 -21.83 -6.76 -1.42
CA PRO A 119 -21.67 -5.65 -0.45
C PRO A 119 -20.56 -5.85 0.60
N TYR A 120 -19.73 -6.85 0.46
CA TYR A 120 -18.67 -7.16 1.42
C TYR A 120 -17.42 -6.34 1.16
N TYR A 121 -16.75 -5.95 2.24
CA TYR A 121 -15.52 -5.18 2.20
C TYR A 121 -14.29 -6.08 1.98
N SER A 122 -13.36 -5.66 1.13
CA SER A 122 -12.12 -6.39 0.87
C SER A 122 -10.94 -5.45 0.69
N GLU A 123 -9.94 -5.57 1.59
CA GLU A 123 -8.72 -4.78 1.59
C GLU A 123 -7.56 -5.58 2.18
N LEU A 124 -6.41 -5.51 1.54
CA LEU A 124 -5.16 -6.13 1.98
C LEU A 124 -4.07 -5.06 2.02
N ASP A 125 -3.69 -4.62 3.21
CA ASP A 125 -2.64 -3.63 3.41
C ASP A 125 -1.31 -4.33 3.58
N MET A 126 -0.53 -4.42 2.50
CA MET A 126 0.77 -5.09 2.48
C MET A 126 1.82 -4.34 3.28
N MET A 127 1.74 -3.02 3.29
CA MET A 127 2.65 -2.15 4.03
C MET A 127 1.97 -0.86 4.39
N GLU A 128 2.00 -0.52 5.66
CA GLU A 128 1.70 0.81 6.17
C GLU A 128 2.79 1.21 7.18
N TYR A 129 3.18 2.48 7.16
CA TYR A 129 4.23 2.99 8.02
C TYR A 129 3.84 4.33 8.67
N VAL A 130 4.05 4.42 9.99
CA VAL A 130 3.97 5.68 10.74
C VAL A 130 5.31 5.96 11.42
N ALA A 131 5.90 7.12 11.17
CA ALA A 131 7.26 7.42 11.63
C ALA A 131 7.43 7.47 13.15
N TYR A 132 6.37 7.70 13.90
CA TYR A 132 6.42 7.67 15.36
C TYR A 132 6.56 6.25 15.95
N GLU A 133 6.34 5.23 15.13
CA GLU A 133 6.72 3.84 15.43
C GLU A 133 7.88 3.44 14.50
N LYS A 134 9.03 4.05 14.75
CA LYS A 134 10.19 3.93 13.85
C LYS A 134 10.56 2.48 13.57
N ASN A 135 10.81 2.20 12.27
CA ASN A 135 11.20 0.89 11.74
C ASN A 135 10.15 -0.23 11.89
N LYS A 136 8.93 0.12 12.28
CA LYS A 136 7.85 -0.84 12.46
C LYS A 136 6.89 -0.81 11.26
N ILE A 137 6.85 -1.88 10.52
CA ILE A 137 5.96 -2.07 9.38
C ILE A 137 4.68 -2.77 9.85
N HIS A 138 3.54 -2.28 9.41
CA HIS A 138 2.23 -2.85 9.67
C HIS A 138 1.66 -3.52 8.42
N GLY A 139 1.01 -4.65 8.61
CA GLY A 139 0.22 -5.35 7.61
C GLY A 139 -1.15 -5.71 8.16
N THR A 140 -2.19 -5.58 7.35
CA THR A 140 -3.56 -5.84 7.80
C THR A 140 -4.42 -6.40 6.67
N ALA A 141 -5.29 -7.36 7.01
CA ALA A 141 -6.38 -7.80 6.16
C ALA A 141 -7.70 -7.26 6.73
N HIS A 142 -8.43 -6.47 5.93
CA HIS A 142 -9.73 -5.94 6.31
C HIS A 142 -10.85 -6.65 5.54
N THR A 143 -11.81 -7.17 6.29
CA THR A 143 -13.03 -7.78 5.78
C THR A 143 -14.24 -7.13 6.45
N THR A 144 -15.44 -7.42 5.99
CA THR A 144 -16.65 -6.95 6.68
C THR A 144 -16.68 -7.43 8.13
N ALA A 145 -16.29 -8.69 8.39
CA ALA A 145 -16.23 -9.24 9.74
C ALA A 145 -15.24 -8.49 10.64
N THR A 146 -14.01 -8.24 10.15
CA THR A 146 -12.98 -7.54 10.95
C THR A 146 -13.33 -6.09 11.26
N LEU A 147 -14.14 -5.44 10.41
CA LEU A 147 -14.54 -4.05 10.57
C LEU A 147 -15.79 -3.87 11.46
N ALA A 148 -16.68 -4.87 11.50
CA ALA A 148 -17.94 -4.75 12.22
C ALA A 148 -17.78 -4.93 13.73
N ASP A 149 -17.06 -5.97 14.16
CA ASP A 149 -16.74 -6.25 15.55
C ASP A 149 -15.36 -6.91 15.61
N PRO A 150 -14.40 -6.36 16.36
CA PRO A 150 -13.09 -6.98 16.53
C PRO A 150 -13.12 -8.43 17.05
N LYS A 151 -14.24 -8.87 17.60
CA LYS A 151 -14.43 -10.24 18.10
C LYS A 151 -15.13 -11.17 17.10
N GLU A 152 -15.64 -10.63 16.00
CA GLU A 152 -16.35 -11.42 15.00
C GLU A 152 -15.40 -12.35 14.24
N GLU A 153 -14.28 -11.79 13.74
CA GLU A 153 -13.19 -12.58 13.21
C GLU A 153 -12.27 -12.99 14.37
N THR A 154 -12.18 -14.29 14.61
CA THR A 154 -11.41 -14.84 15.73
C THR A 154 -9.94 -15.09 15.38
N ASN A 155 -9.60 -15.08 14.09
CA ASN A 155 -8.24 -15.26 13.64
C ASN A 155 -7.51 -13.92 13.51
N VAL A 156 -6.18 -13.96 13.63
CA VAL A 156 -5.34 -12.77 13.57
C VAL A 156 -5.36 -12.17 12.17
N SER A 157 -5.80 -10.92 12.04
CA SER A 157 -5.92 -10.19 10.79
C SER A 157 -4.93 -9.04 10.62
N SER A 158 -4.09 -8.78 11.61
CA SER A 158 -3.06 -7.75 11.55
C SER A 158 -1.76 -8.22 12.21
N GLY A 159 -0.64 -7.69 11.74
CA GLY A 159 0.67 -8.00 12.27
C GLY A 159 1.67 -6.89 12.01
N THR A 160 2.80 -6.97 12.67
CA THR A 160 3.90 -6.02 12.54
C THR A 160 5.23 -6.74 12.44
N ILE A 161 6.20 -6.06 11.82
CA ILE A 161 7.59 -6.51 11.76
C ILE A 161 8.51 -5.32 11.93
N MET A 162 9.60 -5.50 12.69
CA MET A 162 10.67 -4.52 12.77
C MET A 162 11.60 -4.72 11.58
N VAL A 163 11.83 -3.66 10.84
CA VAL A 163 12.76 -3.61 9.72
C VAL A 163 13.73 -2.49 9.99
N ASP A 164 14.98 -2.81 10.28
CA ASP A 164 16.00 -1.80 10.45
C ASP A 164 16.10 -0.99 9.17
N ASP A 165 16.43 0.27 9.21
CA ASP A 165 16.68 1.10 8.04
C ASP A 165 15.52 1.24 7.01
N VAL A 166 14.26 1.11 7.41
CA VAL A 166 13.08 1.32 6.54
C VAL A 166 13.18 2.61 5.72
N GLU A 167 13.62 3.69 6.36
CA GLU A 167 13.65 5.02 5.77
C GLU A 167 14.87 5.28 4.87
N THR A 168 15.89 4.44 4.96
CA THR A 168 17.18 4.67 4.29
C THR A 168 17.55 3.60 3.27
N SER A 169 16.87 2.47 3.28
CA SER A 169 17.14 1.34 2.37
C SER A 169 15.89 0.85 1.65
N PHE A 170 16.09 0.28 0.47
CA PHE A 170 15.02 -0.43 -0.23
C PHE A 170 14.80 -1.79 0.40
N HIS A 171 13.53 -2.14 0.59
CA HIS A 171 13.08 -3.45 1.01
C HIS A 171 11.98 -3.96 0.09
N ILE A 172 11.84 -5.27 0.00
CA ILE A 172 10.72 -5.92 -0.69
C ILE A 172 9.59 -6.10 0.32
N TYR A 173 8.46 -5.46 0.06
CA TYR A 173 7.22 -5.69 0.78
C TYR A 173 6.39 -6.65 -0.05
N GLY A 174 6.15 -7.83 0.50
CA GLY A 174 5.61 -8.94 -0.26
C GLY A 174 4.32 -9.51 0.31
N MET A 175 3.56 -10.13 -0.58
CA MET A 175 2.34 -10.85 -0.25
C MET A 175 2.28 -12.15 -1.02
N ASN A 176 1.91 -13.22 -0.35
CA ASN A 176 1.52 -14.48 -0.98
C ASN A 176 0.04 -14.73 -0.69
N TRP A 177 -0.78 -14.62 -1.71
CA TRP A 177 -2.23 -14.76 -1.63
C TRP A 177 -2.69 -16.01 -2.39
N THR A 178 -3.27 -16.94 -1.64
CA THR A 178 -3.76 -18.23 -2.12
C THR A 178 -5.26 -18.38 -1.86
N ASP A 179 -5.83 -19.52 -2.20
CA ASP A 179 -7.23 -19.88 -1.85
C ASP A 179 -7.47 -19.98 -0.36
N GLU A 180 -6.41 -20.24 0.40
CA GLU A 180 -6.50 -20.62 1.80
C GLU A 180 -6.16 -19.50 2.75
N LYS A 181 -5.27 -18.61 2.33
CA LYS A 181 -4.64 -17.61 3.19
C LYS A 181 -4.00 -16.46 2.45
N VAL A 182 -3.72 -15.40 3.19
CA VAL A 182 -2.86 -14.29 2.77
C VAL A 182 -1.70 -14.22 3.75
N GLU A 183 -0.48 -14.21 3.22
CA GLU A 183 0.74 -14.03 4.00
C GLU A 183 1.44 -12.73 3.58
N PHE A 184 1.88 -11.93 4.55
CA PHE A 184 2.74 -10.77 4.30
C PHE A 184 4.15 -11.05 4.78
N TYR A 185 5.14 -10.65 3.98
CA TYR A 185 6.55 -10.85 4.28
C TYR A 185 7.39 -9.63 3.89
N VAL A 186 8.60 -9.56 4.41
CA VAL A 186 9.59 -8.54 4.05
C VAL A 186 10.86 -9.23 3.55
N ASP A 187 11.34 -8.78 2.39
CA ASP A 187 12.55 -9.21 1.68
C ASP A 187 12.48 -10.64 1.16
N ASP A 188 12.44 -11.64 2.02
CA ASP A 188 12.38 -13.04 1.64
C ASP A 188 10.97 -13.61 1.86
N PRO A 189 10.41 -14.39 0.90
CA PRO A 189 9.09 -15.01 1.07
C PRO A 189 8.94 -15.90 2.30
N SER A 190 10.03 -16.37 2.89
CA SER A 190 10.00 -17.11 4.16
C SER A 190 9.93 -16.22 5.39
N ASN A 191 10.22 -14.93 5.26
CA ASN A 191 10.18 -13.96 6.36
C ASN A 191 8.77 -13.40 6.57
N VAL A 192 7.82 -14.29 6.84
CA VAL A 192 6.40 -13.98 7.02
C VAL A 192 6.15 -13.42 8.42
N TYR A 193 5.46 -12.29 8.50
CA TYR A 193 5.10 -11.67 9.78
C TYR A 193 3.59 -11.65 10.06
N LEU A 194 2.78 -11.93 9.05
CA LEU A 194 1.34 -12.10 9.19
C LEU A 194 0.88 -13.23 8.27
N THR A 195 0.11 -14.16 8.85
CA THR A 195 -0.67 -15.14 8.10
C THR A 195 -2.13 -14.95 8.47
N PHE A 196 -2.94 -14.51 7.53
CA PHE A 196 -4.37 -14.38 7.71
C PHE A 196 -5.08 -15.56 7.06
N THR A 197 -5.78 -16.33 7.89
CA THR A 197 -6.71 -17.35 7.47
C THR A 197 -8.07 -17.03 8.08
N PRO A 198 -9.17 -17.00 7.30
CA PRO A 198 -10.46 -16.60 7.85
C PRO A 198 -11.03 -17.68 8.76
N SER A 199 -11.81 -17.27 9.74
CA SER A 199 -12.55 -18.21 10.60
C SER A 199 -13.69 -18.91 9.85
N GLN A 200 -14.21 -18.31 8.78
CA GLN A 200 -15.28 -18.87 7.93
C GLN A 200 -14.95 -18.65 6.44
N LYS A 201 -14.24 -19.59 5.85
CA LYS A 201 -13.72 -19.50 4.48
C LYS A 201 -14.79 -19.37 3.40
N ASP A 202 -15.92 -20.04 3.57
CA ASP A 202 -17.01 -20.04 2.59
C ASP A 202 -17.99 -18.87 2.75
N ASN A 203 -17.75 -18.01 3.72
CA ASN A 203 -18.57 -16.86 3.99
C ASN A 203 -17.85 -15.58 3.50
N PRO A 204 -18.38 -14.88 2.47
CA PRO A 204 -17.74 -13.69 1.92
C PRO A 204 -17.61 -12.53 2.91
N ARG A 205 -18.37 -12.53 4.00
CA ARG A 205 -18.20 -11.59 5.10
C ARG A 205 -16.84 -11.74 5.79
N PHE A 206 -16.31 -12.95 5.82
CA PHE A 206 -15.02 -13.32 6.43
C PHE A 206 -13.91 -13.50 5.40
N TRP A 207 -14.25 -13.98 4.19
CA TRP A 207 -13.30 -14.23 3.13
C TRP A 207 -13.80 -13.65 1.79
N PRO A 208 -13.65 -12.34 1.56
CA PRO A 208 -14.00 -11.72 0.28
C PRO A 208 -12.92 -11.88 -0.79
N PHE A 209 -11.77 -12.48 -0.47
CA PHE A 209 -10.58 -12.56 -1.30
C PHE A 209 -10.61 -13.68 -2.35
N ASN A 210 -11.82 -14.14 -2.71
CA ASN A 210 -12.07 -14.92 -3.92
C ASN A 210 -12.38 -14.02 -5.14
N ASN A 211 -12.29 -12.71 -4.96
CA ASN A 211 -12.56 -11.69 -5.99
C ASN A 211 -11.31 -10.91 -6.33
N GLU A 212 -11.32 -10.27 -7.49
CA GLU A 212 -10.20 -9.45 -7.94
C GLU A 212 -10.05 -8.18 -7.10
N LEU A 213 -8.80 -7.84 -6.83
CA LEU A 213 -8.38 -6.61 -6.18
C LEU A 213 -7.39 -5.85 -7.07
N TYR A 214 -7.32 -4.55 -6.89
CA TYR A 214 -6.33 -3.70 -7.55
C TYR A 214 -5.36 -3.09 -6.54
N LEU A 215 -4.15 -2.79 -7.00
CA LEU A 215 -3.09 -2.20 -6.19
C LEU A 215 -3.28 -0.69 -6.07
N ILE A 216 -3.04 -0.17 -4.86
CA ILE A 216 -2.95 1.27 -4.55
C ILE A 216 -1.61 1.53 -3.87
N ILE A 217 -0.92 2.60 -4.30
CA ILE A 217 0.29 3.12 -3.67
C ILE A 217 0.08 4.61 -3.42
N ASN A 218 0.24 5.05 -2.18
CA ASN A 218 -0.01 6.44 -1.81
C ASN A 218 0.83 6.88 -0.62
N VAL A 219 0.94 8.19 -0.45
CA VAL A 219 1.41 8.82 0.78
C VAL A 219 0.32 9.76 1.27
N SER A 220 -0.36 9.41 2.35
CA SER A 220 -1.33 10.28 2.98
C SER A 220 -0.68 11.21 4.01
N VAL A 221 -1.32 12.35 4.25
CA VAL A 221 -0.89 13.34 5.24
C VAL A 221 -2.05 13.65 6.18
N GLY A 222 -1.82 13.62 7.47
CA GLY A 222 -2.88 13.76 8.45
C GLY A 222 -3.55 12.42 8.76
N GLY A 223 -4.86 12.45 8.97
CA GLY A 223 -5.63 11.29 9.35
C GLY A 223 -5.55 10.98 10.85
N THR A 224 -6.46 10.15 11.31
CA THR A 224 -6.60 9.84 12.74
C THR A 224 -5.37 9.12 13.30
N TRP A 225 -4.86 8.15 12.54
CA TRP A 225 -3.69 7.37 12.93
C TRP A 225 -2.39 8.11 12.61
N GLY A 226 -2.23 8.58 11.37
CA GLY A 226 -0.99 9.19 10.89
C GLY A 226 -0.59 10.43 11.67
N SER A 227 -1.57 11.28 12.01
CA SER A 227 -1.33 12.54 12.73
C SER A 227 -1.64 12.48 14.23
N ARG A 228 -1.68 11.29 14.83
CA ARG A 228 -1.94 11.11 16.27
C ARG A 228 -1.05 12.01 17.15
N TYR A 229 0.18 12.22 16.76
CA TYR A 229 1.16 13.06 17.47
C TYR A 229 1.53 14.32 16.69
N GLY A 230 0.66 14.79 15.80
CA GLY A 230 0.86 15.96 14.96
C GLY A 230 1.56 15.67 13.64
N ILE A 231 1.86 16.71 12.91
CA ILE A 231 2.52 16.66 11.61
C ILE A 231 3.83 17.48 11.70
N ASP A 232 4.93 16.86 11.32
CA ASP A 232 6.26 17.52 11.29
C ASP A 232 6.40 18.34 10.01
N LEU A 233 5.93 19.59 10.05
CA LEU A 233 5.83 20.46 8.88
C LEU A 233 7.18 20.81 8.26
N ASP A 234 8.27 20.79 9.05
CA ASP A 234 9.61 21.15 8.60
C ASP A 234 10.28 20.01 7.79
N LYS A 235 9.68 18.83 7.76
CA LYS A 235 10.21 17.65 7.08
C LYS A 235 9.67 17.45 5.67
N PHE A 236 8.82 18.36 5.19
CA PHE A 236 8.34 18.34 3.80
C PHE A 236 9.32 19.07 2.88
N PRO A 237 9.49 18.62 1.63
CA PRO A 237 8.83 17.48 0.98
C PRO A 237 9.39 16.15 1.45
N LEU A 238 8.57 15.08 1.28
CA LEU A 238 9.03 13.71 1.49
C LEU A 238 8.72 12.88 0.26
N GLU A 239 9.55 11.88 0.02
CA GLU A 239 9.48 11.05 -1.17
C GLU A 239 9.47 9.56 -0.81
N MET A 240 8.50 8.83 -1.35
CA MET A 240 8.50 7.38 -1.39
C MET A 240 9.03 6.94 -2.74
N GLU A 241 10.05 6.10 -2.74
CA GLU A 241 10.65 5.60 -3.98
C GLU A 241 10.27 4.13 -4.17
N ILE A 242 9.74 3.79 -5.34
CA ILE A 242 9.37 2.44 -5.72
C ILE A 242 10.24 1.99 -6.88
N ASP A 243 11.04 0.95 -6.66
CA ASP A 243 11.95 0.39 -7.66
C ASP A 243 11.19 -0.49 -8.66
N TYR A 244 10.32 -1.35 -8.18
CA TYR A 244 9.46 -2.18 -9.03
C TYR A 244 8.21 -2.67 -8.32
N VAL A 245 7.24 -3.07 -9.14
CA VAL A 245 6.11 -3.92 -8.78
C VAL A 245 6.19 -5.18 -9.62
N ARG A 246 6.14 -6.36 -9.00
CA ARG A 246 6.15 -7.66 -9.68
C ARG A 246 5.05 -8.55 -9.15
N ILE A 247 4.31 -9.16 -10.06
CA ILE A 247 3.24 -10.09 -9.74
C ILE A 247 3.55 -11.44 -10.39
N PHE A 248 3.61 -12.46 -9.56
CA PHE A 248 3.86 -13.84 -9.97
C PHE A 248 2.60 -14.68 -9.78
N LYS A 249 2.37 -15.60 -10.69
CA LYS A 249 1.27 -16.57 -10.60
C LYS A 249 1.80 -17.98 -10.72
N LYS A 250 1.08 -18.93 -10.14
CA LYS A 250 1.36 -20.36 -10.31
C LYS A 250 1.12 -20.77 -11.76
N ASN A 251 1.94 -21.72 -12.24
CA ASN A 251 1.82 -22.33 -13.55
C ASN A 251 0.59 -23.23 -13.64
#